data_c1274897a5afaad29e18d1b63bd4b677
#
_entry.id   c1274897a5afaad29e18d1b63bd4b677
#
_cell.length_a   1.000
_cell.length_b   1.000
_cell.length_c   1.000
_cell.angle_alpha   90.00
_cell.angle_beta   90.00
_cell.angle_gamma   90.00
#
_symmetry.space_group_name_H-M   'P 1'
#
loop_
_entity.id
_entity.type
_entity.pdbx_description
1 polymer ?
#
loop_
_entity_poly.entity_id
_entity_poly.type
_entity_poly.pdbx_seq_one_letter_code
_entity_poly.pdbx_strand_id
1 'polypeptide(L)'
;MRTKRAFFIVIAVLVILDIAAAFWYVAGRLNNDDESTNPFDTEKAVGDSAIVGETVPDKFEITERSAYFVSKSPVSSSKPGVHWTSAKRYKGRIPVSVNGSDAIADLLKHIESRAFGLETGSVNTCAAAFLKSPKFNSSASIDYKSVPKAPQVRETYGNVSTIKIYPTFTSDYLLVMAIDKQDYDGTTRTQHMSYVIYNRKKHLVLEKENILSQKHLPKILALVNSHIDELNMGGSLNLRHAANLPAEITLGRKGILFVFESGSIADIDKGIIDVFLPYSRLKPYFTAEFKNIVEVNNGYWDYEPVKFDD
;
A
#
# COMPACT_ATOMS: atom_id res chain seq x y z
N MET A 1 -8.14 43.18 32.54
CA MET A 1 -6.96 42.77 31.73
C MET A 1 -6.39 41.40 32.05
N ARG A 2 -6.65 40.78 33.20
CA ARG A 2 -6.09 39.44 33.60
C ARG A 2 -6.75 38.24 32.87
N THR A 3 -8.03 38.31 32.52
CA THR A 3 -8.75 37.21 31.86
C THR A 3 -8.35 36.96 30.42
N LYS A 4 -7.95 37.99 29.66
CA LYS A 4 -7.47 37.77 28.26
C LYS A 4 -6.11 37.06 28.18
N ARG A 5 -5.22 37.30 29.15
CA ARG A 5 -3.92 36.62 29.18
C ARG A 5 -4.03 35.13 29.52
N ALA A 6 -4.95 34.76 30.42
CA ALA A 6 -5.22 33.36 30.75
C ALA A 6 -5.79 32.58 29.55
N PHE A 7 -6.68 33.20 28.76
CA PHE A 7 -7.26 32.58 27.56
C PHE A 7 -6.20 32.30 26.47
N PHE A 8 -5.27 33.24 26.23
CA PHE A 8 -4.19 33.06 25.28
C PHE A 8 -3.19 31.95 25.71
N ILE A 9 -2.93 31.81 27.02
CA ILE A 9 -2.07 30.76 27.54
C ILE A 9 -2.72 29.39 27.36
N VAL A 10 -4.01 29.23 27.57
CA VAL A 10 -4.75 27.98 27.36
C VAL A 10 -4.74 27.56 25.89
N ILE A 11 -4.98 28.50 24.96
CA ILE A 11 -4.91 28.22 23.52
C ILE A 11 -3.50 27.85 23.12
N ALA A 12 -2.46 28.52 23.59
CA ALA A 12 -1.09 28.22 23.29
C ALA A 12 -0.69 26.79 23.79
N VAL A 13 -1.15 26.40 24.97
CA VAL A 13 -0.92 25.05 25.52
C VAL A 13 -1.63 23.98 24.69
N LEU A 14 -2.87 24.21 24.27
CA LEU A 14 -3.62 23.28 23.40
C LEU A 14 -2.93 23.10 22.04
N VAL A 15 -2.49 24.18 21.41
CA VAL A 15 -1.76 24.12 20.13
C VAL A 15 -0.43 23.38 20.29
N ILE A 16 0.28 23.56 21.39
CA ILE A 16 1.54 22.82 21.66
C ILE A 16 1.26 21.33 21.89
N LEU A 17 0.16 20.98 22.55
CA LEU A 17 -0.25 19.58 22.76
C LEU A 17 -0.65 18.91 21.45
N ASP A 18 -1.37 19.60 20.57
CA ASP A 18 -1.73 19.08 19.25
C ASP A 18 -0.50 18.90 18.36
N ILE A 19 0.45 19.83 18.39
CA ILE A 19 1.74 19.69 17.66
C ILE A 19 2.56 18.56 18.25
N ALA A 20 2.60 18.39 19.56
CA ALA A 20 3.31 17.29 20.21
C ALA A 20 2.68 15.92 19.89
N ALA A 21 1.35 15.82 19.88
CA ALA A 21 0.62 14.62 19.49
C ALA A 21 0.85 14.27 18.01
N ALA A 22 0.81 15.28 17.11
CA ALA A 22 1.12 15.09 15.70
C ALA A 22 2.58 14.67 15.48
N PHE A 23 3.51 15.27 16.24
CA PHE A 23 4.93 14.90 16.19
C PHE A 23 5.19 13.49 16.74
N TRP A 24 4.49 13.10 17.80
CA TRP A 24 4.55 11.75 18.37
C TRP A 24 3.94 10.71 17.44
N TYR A 25 2.85 11.03 16.75
CA TYR A 25 2.22 10.20 15.74
C TYR A 25 3.13 10.01 14.51
N VAL A 26 3.78 11.09 14.05
CA VAL A 26 4.71 11.05 12.91
C VAL A 26 6.03 10.39 13.32
N ALA A 27 6.58 10.68 14.51
CA ALA A 27 7.80 10.08 15.02
C ALA A 27 7.59 8.59 15.34
N GLY A 28 6.42 8.20 15.85
CA GLY A 28 6.05 6.80 16.05
C GLY A 28 5.96 6.01 14.74
N ARG A 29 5.59 6.66 13.63
CA ARG A 29 5.62 6.05 12.30
C ARG A 29 7.02 6.00 11.68
N LEU A 30 7.92 6.92 12.04
CA LEU A 30 9.28 6.98 11.49
C LEU A 30 10.28 6.10 12.26
N ASN A 31 10.04 5.83 13.55
CA ASN A 31 10.91 4.98 14.37
C ASN A 31 10.50 3.50 14.40
N ASN A 32 9.38 3.13 13.77
CA ASN A 32 8.97 1.73 13.62
C ASN A 32 9.49 1.07 12.33
N ASP A 33 10.60 1.54 11.80
CA ASP A 33 11.24 0.92 10.63
C ASP A 33 11.97 -0.40 10.95
N ASP A 34 12.04 -0.83 12.22
CA ASP A 34 12.75 -2.06 12.62
C ASP A 34 11.87 -3.21 13.16
N GLU A 35 10.57 -3.00 13.39
CA GLU A 35 9.62 -4.10 13.57
C GLU A 35 8.29 -3.72 12.95
N SER A 36 8.07 -4.14 11.68
CA SER A 36 6.75 -4.06 11.08
C SER A 36 5.84 -5.08 11.76
N THR A 37 5.31 -4.74 12.91
CA THR A 37 4.09 -5.36 13.40
C THR A 37 2.97 -4.84 12.51
N ASN A 38 2.73 -5.58 11.42
CA ASN A 38 1.53 -5.47 10.63
C ASN A 38 0.35 -5.52 11.63
N PRO A 39 -0.57 -4.54 11.66
CA PRO A 39 -1.73 -4.60 12.57
C PRO A 39 -2.58 -5.85 12.40
N PHE A 40 -2.26 -6.69 11.41
CA PHE A 40 -2.85 -8.00 11.20
C PHE A 40 -2.10 -9.17 11.88
N ASP A 41 -0.92 -8.95 12.50
CA ASP A 41 -0.06 -10.04 13.02
C ASP A 41 -0.14 -10.28 14.54
N THR A 42 -0.90 -9.51 15.30
CA THR A 42 -1.01 -9.70 16.73
C THR A 42 -2.22 -10.55 17.13
N GLU A 43 -2.10 -11.88 16.96
CA GLU A 43 -2.65 -12.83 17.91
C GLU A 43 -1.99 -14.20 17.72
N LYS A 44 -1.22 -14.64 18.72
CA LYS A 44 -0.77 -16.02 18.85
C LYS A 44 -2.00 -16.93 18.97
N ALA A 45 -2.25 -17.73 17.94
CA ALA A 45 -3.19 -18.84 18.01
C ALA A 45 -2.65 -19.88 18.99
N VAL A 46 -3.35 -20.05 20.09
CA VAL A 46 -3.23 -21.24 20.95
C VAL A 46 -4.01 -22.37 20.28
N GLY A 47 -3.31 -23.40 19.99
CA GLY A 47 -3.57 -24.75 19.62
C GLY A 47 -4.94 -25.25 19.20
N ASP A 48 -4.95 -25.97 18.06
CA ASP A 48 -5.46 -27.34 18.07
C ASP A 48 -4.81 -28.17 16.96
N SER A 49 -4.41 -29.38 17.32
CA SER A 49 -3.55 -30.24 16.53
C SER A 49 -4.35 -30.94 15.42
N ALA A 50 -4.37 -30.38 14.23
CA ALA A 50 -4.49 -31.13 13.00
C ALA A 50 -3.07 -31.38 12.47
N ILE A 51 -2.76 -32.59 12.05
CA ILE A 51 -1.48 -32.99 11.45
C ILE A 51 -1.25 -32.08 10.23
N VAL A 52 -0.62 -30.94 10.46
CA VAL A 52 -0.18 -30.03 9.43
C VAL A 52 1.16 -30.57 8.96
N GLY A 53 1.22 -31.10 7.75
CA GLY A 53 2.50 -31.35 7.09
C GLY A 53 3.33 -30.08 7.20
N GLU A 54 4.60 -30.21 7.58
CA GLU A 54 5.53 -29.09 7.76
C GLU A 54 5.42 -28.13 6.56
N THR A 55 4.83 -26.98 6.78
CA THR A 55 4.76 -25.93 5.74
C THR A 55 6.16 -25.33 5.63
N VAL A 56 6.79 -25.55 4.48
CA VAL A 56 8.08 -24.93 4.18
C VAL A 56 7.86 -23.40 4.11
N PRO A 57 8.58 -22.61 4.91
CA PRO A 57 8.38 -21.17 4.91
C PRO A 57 8.74 -20.52 3.57
N ASP A 58 8.02 -19.45 3.22
CA ASP A 58 8.35 -18.65 2.05
C ASP A 58 9.72 -17.99 2.23
N LYS A 59 10.50 -17.95 1.16
CA LYS A 59 11.81 -17.28 1.16
C LYS A 59 11.72 -16.00 0.35
N PHE A 60 12.28 -14.93 0.89
CA PHE A 60 12.29 -13.62 0.26
C PHE A 60 13.72 -13.09 0.13
N GLU A 61 14.01 -12.43 -0.98
CA GLU A 61 15.18 -11.60 -1.16
C GLU A 61 14.80 -10.15 -0.86
N ILE A 62 15.59 -9.49 0.00
CA ILE A 62 15.40 -8.09 0.34
C ILE A 62 16.44 -7.26 -0.42
N THR A 63 15.96 -6.28 -1.18
CA THR A 63 16.79 -5.37 -1.94
C THR A 63 16.36 -3.93 -1.70
N GLU A 64 17.31 -3.07 -1.34
CA GLU A 64 17.10 -1.63 -1.23
C GLU A 64 18.16 -0.90 -2.05
N ARG A 65 17.72 -0.04 -2.97
CA ARG A 65 18.62 0.71 -3.88
C ARG A 65 18.05 2.10 -4.13
N SER A 66 18.97 3.05 -4.32
CA SER A 66 18.61 4.43 -4.69
C SER A 66 19.52 4.93 -5.81
N ALA A 67 18.97 5.79 -6.65
CA ALA A 67 19.70 6.53 -7.66
C ALA A 67 19.40 8.03 -7.50
N TYR A 68 20.43 8.85 -7.70
CA TYR A 68 20.33 10.30 -7.53
C TYR A 68 20.65 10.99 -8.85
N PHE A 69 19.98 12.11 -9.10
CA PHE A 69 20.08 12.87 -10.33
C PHE A 69 20.17 14.35 -10.02
N VAL A 70 21.01 15.06 -10.75
CA VAL A 70 21.09 16.52 -10.72
C VAL A 70 20.66 17.08 -12.05
N SER A 71 19.92 18.19 -12.06
CA SER A 71 19.54 18.88 -13.29
C SER A 71 20.79 19.42 -13.99
N LYS A 72 20.87 19.22 -15.30
CA LYS A 72 21.94 19.79 -16.14
C LYS A 72 21.64 21.25 -16.51
N SER A 73 20.41 21.66 -16.52
CA SER A 73 20.04 23.04 -16.78
C SER A 73 19.76 23.75 -15.46
N PRO A 74 20.26 24.95 -15.23
CA PRO A 74 19.82 25.76 -14.11
C PRO A 74 18.30 26.01 -14.36
N VAL A 75 17.46 25.38 -13.57
CA VAL A 75 16.06 25.77 -13.53
C VAL A 75 16.09 27.23 -13.09
N SER A 76 15.43 28.11 -13.85
CA SER A 76 15.35 29.53 -13.52
C SER A 76 14.55 29.66 -12.22
N SER A 77 15.23 29.50 -11.11
CA SER A 77 14.68 29.81 -9.79
C SER A 77 15.00 31.27 -9.53
N SER A 78 14.03 31.97 -9.00
CA SER A 78 14.23 33.34 -8.50
C SER A 78 15.25 33.42 -7.36
N LYS A 79 15.83 32.29 -6.95
CA LYS A 79 16.85 32.15 -5.92
C LYS A 79 18.14 31.59 -6.53
N PRO A 80 19.22 32.38 -6.66
CA PRO A 80 20.51 31.87 -7.10
C PRO A 80 21.01 30.78 -6.17
N GLY A 81 21.43 29.65 -6.71
CA GLY A 81 22.05 28.54 -5.97
C GLY A 81 21.16 27.39 -5.59
N VAL A 82 19.90 27.38 -5.98
CA VAL A 82 19.00 26.22 -5.77
C VAL A 82 19.22 25.20 -6.89
N HIS A 83 19.95 24.15 -6.62
CA HIS A 83 20.07 23.01 -7.52
C HIS A 83 18.94 22.02 -7.22
N TRP A 84 18.11 21.75 -8.21
CA TRP A 84 17.11 20.70 -8.12
C TRP A 84 17.81 19.34 -8.11
N THR A 85 17.62 18.59 -7.04
CA THR A 85 18.04 17.20 -6.96
C THR A 85 16.83 16.31 -7.04
N SER A 86 17.00 15.17 -7.67
CA SER A 86 15.91 14.19 -7.83
C SER A 86 16.43 12.83 -7.45
N ALA A 87 15.54 11.96 -7.00
CA ALA A 87 15.90 10.62 -6.57
C ALA A 87 14.90 9.57 -7.04
N LYS A 88 15.41 8.39 -7.36
CA LYS A 88 14.59 7.17 -7.48
C LYS A 88 14.99 6.19 -6.41
N ARG A 89 13.99 5.58 -5.78
CA ARG A 89 14.18 4.63 -4.70
C ARG A 89 13.41 3.35 -5.00
N TYR A 90 14.03 2.23 -4.73
CA TYR A 90 13.43 0.92 -4.81
C TYR A 90 13.69 0.16 -3.52
N LYS A 91 12.63 -0.39 -2.92
CA LYS A 91 12.73 -1.33 -1.80
C LYS A 91 11.83 -2.51 -2.11
N GLY A 92 12.43 -3.68 -2.29
CA GLY A 92 11.75 -4.92 -2.63
C GLY A 92 11.99 -6.01 -1.59
N ARG A 93 10.93 -6.66 -1.14
CA ARG A 93 10.95 -7.95 -0.48
C ARG A 93 10.28 -8.96 -1.42
N ILE A 94 11.10 -9.54 -2.30
CA ILE A 94 10.63 -10.33 -3.44
C ILE A 94 10.70 -11.81 -3.10
N PRO A 95 9.65 -12.61 -3.34
CA PRO A 95 9.70 -14.05 -3.10
C PRO A 95 10.72 -14.71 -4.02
N VAL A 96 11.53 -15.60 -3.44
CA VAL A 96 12.47 -16.49 -4.14
C VAL A 96 11.87 -17.88 -4.24
N SER A 97 11.16 -18.30 -3.21
CA SER A 97 10.34 -19.50 -3.22
C SER A 97 9.09 -19.30 -2.37
N VAL A 98 8.00 -19.93 -2.78
CA VAL A 98 6.72 -19.90 -2.06
C VAL A 98 6.33 -21.33 -1.74
N ASN A 99 6.09 -21.64 -0.47
CA ASN A 99 5.77 -22.99 0.00
C ASN A 99 6.82 -24.04 -0.45
N GLY A 100 8.10 -23.65 -0.43
CA GLY A 100 9.21 -24.48 -0.86
C GLY A 100 9.38 -24.66 -2.38
N SER A 101 8.46 -24.11 -3.19
CA SER A 101 8.52 -24.17 -4.65
C SER A 101 9.14 -22.89 -5.21
N ASP A 102 10.00 -23.03 -6.19
CA ASP A 102 10.56 -21.97 -7.04
C ASP A 102 9.71 -21.70 -8.31
N ALA A 103 8.62 -22.47 -8.51
CA ALA A 103 7.68 -22.30 -9.61
C ALA A 103 6.79 -21.06 -9.41
N ILE A 104 7.41 -19.87 -9.28
CA ILE A 104 6.75 -18.59 -9.00
C ILE A 104 6.82 -17.60 -10.18
N ALA A 105 7.11 -18.10 -11.37
CA ALA A 105 7.30 -17.24 -12.55
C ALA A 105 6.08 -16.37 -12.85
N ASP A 106 4.86 -16.90 -12.69
CA ASP A 106 3.61 -16.14 -12.89
C ASP A 106 3.50 -14.99 -11.88
N LEU A 107 3.80 -15.24 -10.60
CA LEU A 107 3.84 -14.22 -9.55
C LEU A 107 4.85 -13.11 -9.89
N LEU A 108 6.08 -13.48 -10.25
CA LEU A 108 7.12 -12.50 -10.57
C LEU A 108 6.78 -11.66 -11.79
N LYS A 109 6.20 -12.28 -12.83
CA LYS A 109 5.72 -11.58 -14.03
C LYS A 109 4.68 -10.51 -13.69
N HIS A 110 3.68 -10.83 -12.84
CA HIS A 110 2.67 -9.87 -12.42
C HIS A 110 3.27 -8.75 -11.54
N ILE A 111 4.24 -9.07 -10.67
CA ILE A 111 4.97 -8.06 -9.91
C ILE A 111 5.72 -7.11 -10.86
N GLU A 112 6.46 -7.63 -11.84
CA GLU A 112 7.19 -6.83 -12.83
C GLU A 112 6.26 -5.89 -13.60
N SER A 113 5.19 -6.45 -14.16
CA SER A 113 4.21 -5.69 -14.95
C SER A 113 3.55 -4.59 -14.13
N ARG A 114 3.06 -4.90 -12.92
CA ARG A 114 2.38 -3.93 -12.06
C ARG A 114 3.34 -2.89 -11.47
N ALA A 115 4.56 -3.29 -11.07
CA ALA A 115 5.54 -2.38 -10.49
C ALA A 115 6.19 -1.46 -11.52
N PHE A 116 6.60 -2.01 -12.66
CA PHE A 116 7.48 -1.31 -13.60
C PHE A 116 6.89 -1.14 -15.00
N GLY A 117 5.75 -1.78 -15.30
CA GLY A 117 5.21 -1.83 -16.66
C GLY A 117 6.09 -2.61 -17.64
N LEU A 118 6.91 -3.53 -17.14
CA LEU A 118 7.89 -4.33 -17.88
C LEU A 118 7.70 -5.81 -17.54
N GLU A 119 8.13 -6.68 -18.44
CA GLU A 119 8.17 -8.11 -18.25
C GLU A 119 9.53 -8.62 -18.77
N THR A 120 10.53 -8.69 -17.89
CA THR A 120 11.90 -9.09 -18.26
C THR A 120 12.27 -10.46 -17.73
N GLY A 121 11.42 -11.07 -16.91
CA GLY A 121 11.71 -12.31 -16.19
C GLY A 121 12.57 -12.12 -14.94
N SER A 122 12.83 -10.87 -14.54
CA SER A 122 13.58 -10.55 -13.31
C SER A 122 13.20 -9.19 -12.74
N VAL A 123 12.56 -9.20 -11.58
CA VAL A 123 12.21 -7.99 -10.81
C VAL A 123 13.44 -7.10 -10.56
N ASN A 124 14.60 -7.72 -10.28
CA ASN A 124 15.86 -6.99 -10.08
C ASN A 124 16.34 -6.28 -11.35
N THR A 125 16.13 -6.86 -12.52
CA THR A 125 16.42 -6.21 -13.82
C THR A 125 15.49 -5.05 -14.07
N CYS A 126 14.19 -5.19 -13.82
CA CYS A 126 13.21 -4.11 -13.91
C CYS A 126 13.55 -2.97 -12.94
N ALA A 127 13.90 -3.27 -11.70
CA ALA A 127 14.32 -2.30 -10.71
C ALA A 127 15.59 -1.55 -11.14
N ALA A 128 16.57 -2.26 -11.71
CA ALA A 128 17.78 -1.63 -12.24
C ALA A 128 17.48 -0.68 -13.42
N ALA A 129 16.55 -1.06 -14.30
CA ALA A 129 16.10 -0.21 -15.40
C ALA A 129 15.36 1.04 -14.89
N PHE A 130 14.46 0.88 -13.92
CA PHE A 130 13.79 1.99 -13.25
C PHE A 130 14.78 2.98 -12.64
N LEU A 131 15.78 2.50 -11.90
CA LEU A 131 16.79 3.34 -11.26
C LEU A 131 17.71 4.06 -12.25
N LYS A 132 17.97 3.50 -13.42
CA LYS A 132 18.80 4.12 -14.47
C LYS A 132 18.05 5.19 -15.26
N SER A 133 16.74 5.12 -15.34
CA SER A 133 15.93 6.06 -16.13
C SER A 133 15.88 7.42 -15.45
N PRO A 134 16.28 8.52 -16.11
CA PRO A 134 16.11 9.86 -15.58
C PRO A 134 14.67 10.38 -15.67
N LYS A 135 13.75 9.64 -16.29
CA LYS A 135 12.35 10.04 -16.44
C LYS A 135 11.64 9.98 -15.10
N PHE A 136 10.99 11.07 -14.73
CA PHE A 136 10.11 11.22 -13.59
C PHE A 136 8.71 11.52 -14.09
N ASN A 137 7.66 11.05 -13.40
CA ASN A 137 6.28 11.07 -13.91
C ASN A 137 5.67 12.47 -14.09
N SER A 138 6.26 13.49 -13.50
CA SER A 138 5.66 14.84 -13.42
C SER A 138 6.41 15.93 -14.15
N SER A 139 7.50 15.67 -14.85
CA SER A 139 8.32 16.76 -15.35
C SER A 139 8.16 17.08 -16.81
N ALA A 140 7.98 18.37 -17.08
CA ALA A 140 8.51 19.00 -18.26
C ALA A 140 9.96 18.52 -18.50
N SER A 141 10.41 18.44 -19.75
CA SER A 141 11.67 17.91 -20.22
C SER A 141 12.90 18.51 -19.50
N ILE A 142 13.17 18.06 -18.28
CA ILE A 142 14.38 18.42 -17.53
C ILE A 142 15.44 17.38 -17.83
N ASP A 143 16.61 17.84 -18.26
CA ASP A 143 17.74 16.96 -18.51
C ASP A 143 18.50 16.71 -17.19
N TYR A 144 18.56 15.46 -16.77
CA TYR A 144 19.19 15.04 -15.53
C TYR A 144 20.53 14.33 -15.78
N LYS A 145 21.49 14.55 -14.89
CA LYS A 145 22.74 13.80 -14.81
C LYS A 145 22.72 12.90 -13.58
N SER A 146 23.00 11.62 -13.76
CA SER A 146 23.16 10.67 -12.65
C SER A 146 24.39 11.01 -11.80
N VAL A 147 24.25 10.91 -10.47
CA VAL A 147 25.32 11.08 -9.50
C VAL A 147 25.38 9.89 -8.54
N PRO A 148 26.60 9.45 -8.11
CA PRO A 148 26.77 8.21 -7.34
C PRO A 148 26.39 8.32 -5.86
N LYS A 149 26.27 9.53 -5.33
CA LYS A 149 25.94 9.79 -3.91
C LYS A 149 24.80 10.77 -3.80
N ALA A 150 24.07 10.67 -2.68
CA ALA A 150 23.06 11.65 -2.34
C ALA A 150 23.69 13.05 -2.34
N PRO A 151 23.15 14.02 -3.10
CA PRO A 151 23.63 15.38 -3.07
C PRO A 151 23.52 15.94 -1.64
N GLN A 152 24.57 16.56 -1.14
CA GLN A 152 24.53 17.29 0.12
C GLN A 152 23.82 18.64 -0.10
N VAL A 153 22.52 18.59 -0.35
CA VAL A 153 21.71 19.79 -0.55
C VAL A 153 20.80 19.94 0.64
N ARG A 154 20.87 21.07 1.27
CA ARG A 154 20.08 21.42 2.44
C ARG A 154 18.58 21.56 2.14
N GLU A 155 18.15 21.67 0.89
CA GLU A 155 16.75 22.00 0.58
C GLU A 155 16.27 21.44 -0.76
N THR A 156 15.03 20.97 -0.72
CA THR A 156 14.08 20.63 -1.79
C THR A 156 14.56 19.66 -2.85
N TYR A 157 14.18 18.42 -2.66
CA TYR A 157 14.18 17.44 -3.74
C TYR A 157 13.18 17.88 -4.81
N GLY A 158 13.61 17.97 -6.07
CA GLY A 158 12.74 18.27 -7.19
C GLY A 158 11.71 17.14 -7.36
N ASN A 159 12.16 16.00 -7.91
CA ASN A 159 11.30 14.85 -8.14
C ASN A 159 11.82 13.63 -7.37
N VAL A 160 10.91 12.90 -6.72
CA VAL A 160 11.25 11.64 -6.05
C VAL A 160 10.25 10.59 -6.48
N SER A 161 10.73 9.51 -7.12
CA SER A 161 9.91 8.34 -7.41
C SER A 161 10.35 7.18 -6.53
N THR A 162 9.41 6.56 -5.84
CA THR A 162 9.66 5.42 -4.95
C THR A 162 8.78 4.25 -5.36
N ILE A 163 9.36 3.05 -5.42
CA ILE A 163 8.62 1.80 -5.58
C ILE A 163 9.00 0.92 -4.40
N LYS A 164 7.96 0.47 -3.65
CA LYS A 164 8.10 -0.53 -2.59
C LYS A 164 7.29 -1.75 -2.94
N ILE A 165 7.85 -2.94 -2.73
CA ILE A 165 7.19 -4.23 -2.96
C ILE A 165 7.37 -5.07 -1.72
N TYR A 166 6.26 -5.52 -1.12
CA TYR A 166 6.31 -6.29 0.12
C TYR A 166 5.09 -7.19 0.30
N PRO A 167 5.21 -8.32 1.03
CA PRO A 167 4.07 -9.14 1.38
C PRO A 167 3.21 -8.42 2.43
N THR A 168 1.89 -8.47 2.25
CA THR A 168 0.90 -7.92 3.20
C THR A 168 0.09 -9.01 3.89
N PHE A 169 -0.05 -10.16 3.27
CA PHE A 169 -0.80 -11.27 3.81
C PHE A 169 -0.25 -12.60 3.31
N THR A 170 -0.14 -13.57 4.20
CA THR A 170 0.27 -14.94 3.90
C THR A 170 -0.61 -15.92 4.65
N SER A 171 -1.08 -16.95 3.97
CA SER A 171 -1.75 -18.12 4.52
C SER A 171 -1.32 -19.39 3.78
N ASP A 172 -1.81 -20.55 4.16
CA ASP A 172 -1.49 -21.81 3.48
C ASP A 172 -1.87 -21.83 1.99
N TYR A 173 -2.84 -21.01 1.61
CA TYR A 173 -3.40 -20.96 0.25
C TYR A 173 -3.04 -19.70 -0.51
N LEU A 174 -2.77 -18.61 0.18
CA LEU A 174 -2.62 -17.29 -0.43
C LEU A 174 -1.35 -16.60 0.04
N LEU A 175 -0.73 -15.90 -0.90
CA LEU A 175 0.27 -14.86 -0.65
C LEU A 175 -0.22 -13.58 -1.34
N VAL A 176 -0.26 -12.47 -0.62
CA VAL A 176 -0.61 -11.16 -1.17
C VAL A 176 0.61 -10.26 -1.11
N MET A 177 0.99 -9.73 -2.27
CA MET A 177 2.08 -8.77 -2.41
C MET A 177 1.50 -7.39 -2.69
N ALA A 178 1.92 -6.39 -1.95
CA ALA A 178 1.61 -4.99 -2.23
C ALA A 178 2.72 -4.34 -3.05
N ILE A 179 2.35 -3.45 -3.93
CA ILE A 179 3.21 -2.60 -4.74
C ILE A 179 2.80 -1.16 -4.48
N ASP A 180 3.61 -0.42 -3.73
CA ASP A 180 3.39 0.98 -3.37
C ASP A 180 4.29 1.86 -4.26
N LYS A 181 3.67 2.62 -5.14
CA LYS A 181 4.34 3.61 -5.99
C LYS A 181 4.03 5.00 -5.46
N GLN A 182 5.06 5.75 -5.19
CA GLN A 182 4.95 7.13 -4.72
C GLN A 182 5.79 8.04 -5.60
N ASP A 183 5.16 9.09 -6.10
CA ASP A 183 5.83 10.12 -6.86
C ASP A 183 5.63 11.48 -6.16
N TYR A 184 6.70 12.24 -6.09
CA TYR A 184 6.73 13.60 -5.58
C TYR A 184 7.37 14.51 -6.64
N ASP A 185 6.70 15.55 -7.04
CA ASP A 185 7.13 16.46 -8.10
C ASP A 185 7.73 17.80 -7.58
N GLY A 186 8.05 17.86 -6.30
CA GLY A 186 8.51 19.08 -5.64
C GLY A 186 7.37 19.83 -4.93
N THR A 187 6.11 19.55 -5.25
CA THR A 187 4.93 20.20 -4.68
C THR A 187 3.88 19.20 -4.23
N THR A 188 3.55 18.27 -5.09
CA THR A 188 2.46 17.31 -4.89
C THR A 188 3.02 15.89 -4.72
N ARG A 189 2.47 15.15 -3.79
CA ARG A 189 2.71 13.71 -3.65
C ARG A 189 1.52 12.94 -4.21
N THR A 190 1.80 12.00 -5.10
CA THR A 190 0.82 11.01 -5.56
C THR A 190 1.23 9.63 -5.08
N GLN A 191 0.24 8.80 -4.76
CA GLN A 191 0.45 7.42 -4.35
C GLN A 191 -0.51 6.53 -5.13
N HIS A 192 0.01 5.40 -5.59
CA HIS A 192 -0.76 4.36 -6.25
C HIS A 192 -0.41 3.02 -5.61
N MET A 193 -1.43 2.32 -5.13
CA MET A 193 -1.29 0.98 -4.55
C MET A 193 -1.87 -0.05 -5.52
N SER A 194 -1.11 -1.11 -5.76
CA SER A 194 -1.62 -2.28 -6.46
C SER A 194 -1.22 -3.57 -5.75
N TYR A 195 -1.96 -4.64 -6.00
CA TYR A 195 -1.78 -5.88 -5.27
C TYR A 195 -1.71 -7.07 -6.22
N VAL A 196 -0.85 -8.03 -5.91
CA VAL A 196 -0.79 -9.32 -6.58
C VAL A 196 -1.22 -10.38 -5.58
N ILE A 197 -2.33 -11.04 -5.86
CA ILE A 197 -2.90 -12.10 -5.03
C ILE A 197 -2.53 -13.43 -5.67
N TYR A 198 -1.73 -14.23 -4.98
CA TYR A 198 -1.18 -15.47 -5.52
C TYR A 198 -1.73 -16.69 -4.79
N ASN A 199 -2.26 -17.64 -5.56
CA ASN A 199 -2.68 -18.94 -5.04
C ASN A 199 -1.46 -19.86 -4.90
N ARG A 200 -1.04 -20.11 -3.66
CA ARG A 200 0.16 -20.90 -3.31
C ARG A 200 0.06 -22.38 -3.67
N LYS A 201 -1.16 -22.93 -3.78
CA LYS A 201 -1.40 -24.33 -4.11
C LYS A 201 -1.48 -24.57 -5.62
N LYS A 202 -1.99 -23.60 -6.36
CA LYS A 202 -2.14 -23.69 -7.82
C LYS A 202 -1.01 -23.01 -8.59
N HIS A 203 -0.15 -22.27 -7.91
CA HIS A 203 0.96 -21.52 -8.51
C HIS A 203 0.51 -20.52 -9.58
N LEU A 204 -0.60 -19.81 -9.34
CA LEU A 204 -1.16 -18.83 -10.27
C LEU A 204 -1.64 -17.57 -9.54
N VAL A 205 -1.63 -16.44 -10.23
CA VAL A 205 -2.18 -15.18 -9.76
C VAL A 205 -3.71 -15.21 -9.87
N LEU A 206 -4.38 -14.69 -8.85
CA LEU A 206 -5.82 -14.51 -8.82
C LEU A 206 -6.14 -13.04 -9.12
N GLU A 207 -6.88 -12.82 -10.19
CA GLU A 207 -7.48 -11.53 -10.49
C GLU A 207 -8.81 -11.37 -9.75
N LYS A 208 -9.34 -10.16 -9.70
CA LYS A 208 -10.61 -9.84 -9.03
C LYS A 208 -11.75 -10.75 -9.50
N GLU A 209 -11.77 -11.11 -10.77
CA GLU A 209 -12.74 -11.99 -11.41
C GLU A 209 -12.67 -13.45 -10.93
N ASN A 210 -11.50 -13.88 -10.47
CA ASN A 210 -11.31 -15.20 -9.85
C ASN A 210 -11.86 -15.24 -8.42
N ILE A 211 -11.99 -14.08 -7.78
CA ILE A 211 -12.40 -13.90 -6.39
C ILE A 211 -13.90 -13.59 -6.31
N LEU A 212 -14.33 -12.55 -7.02
CA LEU A 212 -15.69 -12.02 -6.98
C LEU A 212 -16.47 -12.43 -8.23
N SER A 213 -17.67 -12.99 -8.03
CA SER A 213 -18.52 -13.41 -9.13
C SER A 213 -19.06 -12.21 -9.91
N GLN A 214 -18.76 -12.14 -11.21
CA GLN A 214 -19.14 -11.06 -12.12
C GLN A 214 -20.65 -10.74 -12.11
N LYS A 215 -21.49 -11.76 -12.04
CA LYS A 215 -22.97 -11.62 -11.97
C LYS A 215 -23.44 -10.88 -10.71
N HIS A 216 -22.61 -10.75 -9.71
CA HIS A 216 -22.94 -10.13 -8.42
C HIS A 216 -22.28 -8.77 -8.18
N LEU A 217 -21.49 -8.25 -9.12
CA LEU A 217 -20.81 -6.97 -8.95
C LEU A 217 -21.72 -5.81 -8.52
N PRO A 218 -22.97 -5.66 -9.06
CA PRO A 218 -23.88 -4.61 -8.59
C PRO A 218 -24.28 -4.75 -7.12
N LYS A 219 -24.44 -5.99 -6.63
CA LYS A 219 -24.77 -6.24 -5.22
C LYS A 219 -23.57 -5.96 -4.31
N ILE A 220 -22.36 -6.30 -4.75
CA ILE A 220 -21.13 -6.02 -4.03
C ILE A 220 -20.91 -4.50 -3.96
N LEU A 221 -21.14 -3.78 -5.05
CA LEU A 221 -21.06 -2.31 -5.07
C LEU A 221 -22.07 -1.68 -4.10
N ALA A 222 -23.28 -2.22 -4.01
CA ALA A 222 -24.27 -1.77 -3.04
C ALA A 222 -23.80 -1.98 -1.59
N LEU A 223 -23.13 -3.12 -1.29
CA LEU A 223 -22.54 -3.36 0.03
C LEU A 223 -21.40 -2.39 0.33
N VAL A 224 -20.52 -2.11 -0.64
CA VAL A 224 -19.44 -1.11 -0.50
C VAL A 224 -20.04 0.25 -0.19
N ASN A 225 -21.05 0.69 -0.95
CA ASN A 225 -21.70 1.98 -0.74
C ASN A 225 -22.44 2.06 0.60
N SER A 226 -23.08 0.97 1.03
CA SER A 226 -23.69 0.90 2.39
C SER A 226 -22.62 1.06 3.48
N HIS A 227 -21.44 0.49 3.30
CA HIS A 227 -20.36 0.66 4.27
C HIS A 227 -19.74 2.06 4.22
N ILE A 228 -19.69 2.71 3.05
CA ILE A 228 -19.32 4.12 2.92
C ILE A 228 -20.29 5.01 3.73
N ASP A 229 -21.60 4.73 3.69
CA ASP A 229 -22.57 5.45 4.51
C ASP A 229 -22.32 5.24 6.01
N GLU A 230 -22.00 4.01 6.43
CA GLU A 230 -21.62 3.70 7.81
C GLU A 230 -20.38 4.51 8.25
N LEU A 231 -19.35 4.59 7.40
CA LEU A 231 -18.14 5.40 7.65
C LEU A 231 -18.43 6.90 7.75
N ASN A 232 -19.33 7.41 6.90
CA ASN A 232 -19.73 8.81 6.91
C ASN A 232 -20.51 9.18 8.18
N MET A 233 -21.32 8.27 8.74
CA MET A 233 -22.03 8.50 10.00
C MET A 233 -21.08 8.74 11.17
N GLY A 234 -19.86 8.23 11.13
CA GLY A 234 -18.78 8.52 12.09
C GLY A 234 -18.20 9.95 12.01
N GLY A 235 -18.63 10.75 11.03
CA GLY A 235 -18.40 12.21 10.95
C GLY A 235 -17.00 12.68 10.56
N SER A 236 -16.04 11.79 10.33
CA SER A 236 -14.63 12.16 10.04
C SER A 236 -14.26 12.14 8.56
N LEU A 237 -15.03 11.44 7.73
CA LEU A 237 -14.80 11.29 6.31
C LEU A 237 -16.05 11.68 5.52
N ASN A 238 -15.90 12.62 4.60
CA ASN A 238 -16.98 12.98 3.67
C ASN A 238 -16.79 12.20 2.36
N LEU A 239 -17.15 10.91 2.39
CA LEU A 239 -16.98 10.02 1.26
C LEU A 239 -18.20 10.08 0.33
N ARG A 240 -17.95 10.04 -0.98
CA ARG A 240 -18.96 9.91 -2.02
C ARG A 240 -19.21 8.44 -2.32
N HIS A 241 -20.43 8.09 -2.71
CA HIS A 241 -20.70 6.75 -3.23
C HIS A 241 -19.82 6.44 -4.44
N ALA A 242 -19.32 5.22 -4.48
CA ALA A 242 -18.60 4.71 -5.62
C ALA A 242 -19.57 4.42 -6.78
N ALA A 243 -19.25 4.87 -7.99
CA ALA A 243 -19.98 4.53 -9.19
C ALA A 243 -19.69 3.10 -9.66
N ASN A 244 -18.45 2.63 -9.41
CA ASN A 244 -17.97 1.30 -9.75
C ASN A 244 -17.12 0.74 -8.63
N LEU A 245 -16.96 -0.58 -8.58
CA LEU A 245 -15.95 -1.20 -7.73
C LEU A 245 -14.56 -0.77 -8.18
N PRO A 246 -13.61 -0.57 -7.25
CA PRO A 246 -12.24 -0.19 -7.60
C PRO A 246 -11.56 -1.28 -8.44
N ALA A 247 -10.55 -0.90 -9.19
CA ALA A 247 -9.71 -1.84 -9.93
C ALA A 247 -8.96 -2.75 -8.96
N GLU A 248 -8.43 -2.18 -7.89
CA GLU A 248 -7.60 -2.88 -6.91
C GLU A 248 -8.42 -3.35 -5.71
N ILE A 249 -8.20 -4.61 -5.36
CA ILE A 249 -8.64 -5.21 -4.10
C ILE A 249 -7.47 -5.89 -3.43
N THR A 250 -7.49 -5.96 -2.11
CA THR A 250 -6.54 -6.78 -1.37
C THR A 250 -7.23 -7.65 -0.34
N LEU A 251 -6.58 -8.73 0.05
CA LEU A 251 -7.11 -9.72 0.97
C LEU A 251 -6.39 -9.59 2.31
N GLY A 252 -7.15 -9.60 3.36
CA GLY A 252 -6.68 -9.76 4.72
C GLY A 252 -7.23 -11.01 5.37
N ARG A 253 -6.86 -11.24 6.62
CA ARG A 253 -7.31 -12.42 7.39
C ARG A 253 -8.84 -12.49 7.53
N LYS A 254 -9.53 -11.36 7.62
CA LYS A 254 -10.96 -11.29 7.98
C LYS A 254 -11.87 -10.79 6.85
N GLY A 255 -11.31 -10.35 5.73
CA GLY A 255 -12.12 -9.78 4.66
C GLY A 255 -11.30 -9.22 3.49
N ILE A 256 -12.00 -8.48 2.65
CA ILE A 256 -11.47 -7.81 1.46
C ILE A 256 -11.44 -6.31 1.72
N LEU A 257 -10.33 -5.67 1.38
CA LEU A 257 -10.22 -4.22 1.24
C LEU A 257 -10.43 -3.86 -0.24
N PHE A 258 -11.38 -2.98 -0.49
CA PHE A 258 -11.63 -2.34 -1.76
C PHE A 258 -10.85 -1.03 -1.77
N VAL A 259 -9.80 -0.97 -2.59
CA VAL A 259 -8.78 0.09 -2.56
C VAL A 259 -9.13 1.16 -3.59
N PHE A 260 -9.63 2.27 -3.13
CA PHE A 260 -10.01 3.41 -3.97
C PHE A 260 -8.86 4.40 -4.08
N GLU A 261 -8.49 4.71 -5.31
CA GLU A 261 -7.47 5.71 -5.58
C GLU A 261 -7.87 7.10 -5.07
N SER A 262 -6.86 7.90 -4.78
CA SER A 262 -7.00 9.30 -4.37
C SER A 262 -7.93 10.05 -5.34
N GLY A 263 -8.91 10.76 -4.80
CA GLY A 263 -9.88 11.56 -5.56
C GLY A 263 -11.07 10.77 -6.11
N SER A 264 -11.12 9.43 -5.99
CA SER A 264 -12.23 8.63 -6.54
C SER A 264 -13.52 8.74 -5.73
N ILE A 265 -13.47 8.50 -4.44
CA ILE A 265 -14.63 8.59 -3.53
C ILE A 265 -14.47 9.64 -2.41
N ALA A 266 -13.34 10.32 -2.36
CA ALA A 266 -13.04 11.41 -1.45
C ALA A 266 -12.29 12.52 -2.20
N ASP A 267 -12.00 13.62 -1.53
CA ASP A 267 -11.14 14.65 -2.08
C ASP A 267 -9.70 14.15 -2.20
N ILE A 268 -8.96 14.69 -3.16
CA ILE A 268 -7.63 14.19 -3.54
C ILE A 268 -6.61 14.25 -2.39
N ASP A 269 -6.77 15.19 -1.48
CA ASP A 269 -5.93 15.37 -0.28
C ASP A 269 -6.12 14.27 0.77
N LYS A 270 -7.20 13.50 0.67
CA LYS A 270 -7.48 12.36 1.55
C LYS A 270 -6.66 11.10 1.19
N GLY A 271 -6.01 11.12 0.02
CA GLY A 271 -5.22 10.00 -0.44
C GLY A 271 -6.05 8.78 -0.85
N ILE A 272 -5.47 7.60 -0.68
CA ILE A 272 -6.11 6.31 -0.95
C ILE A 272 -7.10 5.99 0.17
N ILE A 273 -8.28 5.54 -0.20
CA ILE A 273 -9.34 5.15 0.74
C ILE A 273 -9.60 3.64 0.62
N ASP A 274 -9.46 2.95 1.74
CA ASP A 274 -9.74 1.52 1.85
C ASP A 274 -11.11 1.28 2.46
N VAL A 275 -11.96 0.54 1.75
CA VAL A 275 -13.28 0.13 2.23
C VAL A 275 -13.25 -1.35 2.55
N PHE A 276 -13.32 -1.69 3.83
CA PHE A 276 -13.25 -3.07 4.31
C PHE A 276 -14.62 -3.73 4.31
N LEU A 277 -14.73 -4.92 3.71
CA LEU A 277 -15.89 -5.79 3.85
C LEU A 277 -15.47 -7.17 4.36
N PRO A 278 -16.08 -7.67 5.46
CA PRO A 278 -15.76 -8.97 6.01
C PRO A 278 -16.20 -10.10 5.07
N TYR A 279 -15.48 -11.22 5.11
CA TYR A 279 -15.81 -12.40 4.31
C TYR A 279 -17.24 -12.89 4.54
N SER A 280 -17.77 -12.80 5.75
CA SER A 280 -19.15 -13.18 6.08
C SER A 280 -20.19 -12.42 5.24
N ARG A 281 -19.99 -11.12 4.98
CA ARG A 281 -20.86 -10.32 4.10
C ARG A 281 -20.66 -10.66 2.61
N LEU A 282 -19.46 -11.06 2.21
CA LEU A 282 -19.09 -11.33 0.82
C LEU A 282 -19.28 -12.78 0.38
N LYS A 283 -19.41 -13.74 1.33
CA LYS A 283 -19.54 -15.18 1.06
C LYS A 283 -20.51 -15.55 -0.05
N PRO A 284 -21.74 -14.96 -0.16
CA PRO A 284 -22.68 -15.29 -1.22
C PRO A 284 -22.23 -14.87 -2.62
N TYR A 285 -21.23 -14.00 -2.72
CA TYR A 285 -20.79 -13.33 -3.95
C TYR A 285 -19.44 -13.81 -4.46
N PHE A 286 -18.78 -14.71 -3.75
CA PHE A 286 -17.54 -15.31 -4.21
C PHE A 286 -17.76 -16.26 -5.39
N THR A 287 -16.71 -16.45 -6.18
CA THR A 287 -16.63 -17.56 -7.11
C THR A 287 -16.61 -18.89 -6.31
N ALA A 288 -17.00 -19.98 -6.95
CA ALA A 288 -16.96 -21.29 -6.29
C ALA A 288 -15.53 -21.67 -5.87
N GLU A 289 -14.54 -21.32 -6.69
CA GLU A 289 -13.13 -21.59 -6.41
C GLU A 289 -12.65 -20.82 -5.18
N PHE A 290 -12.86 -19.51 -5.13
CA PHE A 290 -12.40 -18.69 -4.01
C PHE A 290 -13.13 -19.04 -2.71
N LYS A 291 -14.40 -19.37 -2.80
CA LYS A 291 -15.19 -19.85 -1.67
C LYS A 291 -14.57 -21.09 -1.01
N ASN A 292 -14.12 -22.05 -1.83
CA ASN A 292 -13.43 -23.24 -1.32
C ASN A 292 -12.12 -22.88 -0.61
N ILE A 293 -11.35 -21.92 -1.15
CA ILE A 293 -10.10 -21.44 -0.51
C ILE A 293 -10.39 -20.87 0.88
N VAL A 294 -11.45 -20.06 1.00
CA VAL A 294 -11.81 -19.43 2.27
C VAL A 294 -12.42 -20.42 3.25
N GLU A 295 -13.24 -21.37 2.79
CA GLU A 295 -13.90 -22.38 3.65
C GLU A 295 -12.90 -23.37 4.27
N VAL A 296 -11.83 -23.73 3.55
CA VAL A 296 -10.78 -24.62 4.08
C VAL A 296 -9.90 -23.91 5.10
N ASN A 297 -9.75 -22.59 5.03
CA ASN A 297 -9.06 -21.79 6.03
C ASN A 297 -10.00 -21.47 7.20
N ASN A 298 -10.28 -22.44 8.06
CA ASN A 298 -11.10 -22.27 9.26
C ASN A 298 -10.67 -21.01 10.05
N GLY A 299 -11.61 -20.13 10.37
CA GLY A 299 -11.38 -18.89 11.10
C GLY A 299 -11.46 -17.61 10.25
N TYR A 300 -11.53 -17.69 8.92
CA TYR A 300 -11.79 -16.51 8.07
C TYR A 300 -13.26 -16.07 8.09
N TRP A 301 -14.15 -16.99 8.46
CA TRP A 301 -15.58 -16.73 8.49
C TRP A 301 -16.11 -16.25 9.85
N ASP A 302 -15.33 -16.48 10.92
CA ASP A 302 -15.70 -16.09 12.28
C ASP A 302 -15.24 -14.67 12.57
N TYR A 303 -15.83 -13.70 11.86
CA TYR A 303 -15.71 -12.30 12.20
C TYR A 303 -16.82 -11.95 13.21
N GLU A 304 -16.49 -11.87 14.48
CA GLU A 304 -17.27 -11.07 15.42
C GLU A 304 -16.91 -9.60 15.19
N PRO A 305 -17.90 -8.72 14.92
CA PRO A 305 -17.62 -7.30 14.87
C PRO A 305 -17.01 -6.88 16.22
N VAL A 306 -15.87 -6.20 16.17
CA VAL A 306 -15.33 -5.55 17.36
C VAL A 306 -16.45 -4.64 17.87
N LYS A 307 -17.05 -4.99 19.01
CA LYS A 307 -17.89 -4.05 19.73
C LYS A 307 -16.95 -2.97 20.23
N PHE A 308 -17.04 -1.79 19.68
CA PHE A 308 -16.50 -0.61 20.34
C PHE A 308 -17.37 -0.46 21.59
N ASP A 309 -16.80 -0.82 22.73
CA ASP A 309 -17.37 -0.44 24.02
C ASP A 309 -17.30 1.09 24.07
N ASP A 310 -18.46 1.71 24.24
CA ASP A 310 -18.69 3.15 24.36
C ASP A 310 -17.95 3.77 25.58
#